data_565bb4d01146b463affa2d3258727919
#
_entry.id   565bb4d01146b463affa2d3258727919
#
_cell.length_a   1.000
_cell.length_b   1.000
_cell.length_c   1.000
_cell.angle_alpha   90.00
_cell.angle_beta   90.00
_cell.angle_gamma   90.00
#
_symmetry.space_group_name_H-M   'P 1'
#
loop_
_entity.id
_entity.type
_entity.pdbx_description
1 polymer ?
#
loop_
_entity_poly.entity_id
_entity_poly.type
_entity_poly.pdbx_seq_one_letter_code
_entity_poly.pdbx_strand_id
1 'polypeptide(L)'
;MKAPHLRKGEAAEALARRWLQAQGLTFNEQNYRCKSGEIDLVMQDGETLVFVEVRYRSRREFGSAIDSITPAKQQKLLHAAQHYLQRFRHTPACRFDIIGIDREHRVQWIRNAIQ
;
A
#
# COMPACT_ATOMS: atom_id res chain seq x y z
N MET A 1 -4.48 -31.19 -7.61
CA MET A 1 -4.33 -29.93 -8.30
C MET A 1 -3.52 -28.95 -7.46
N LYS A 2 -2.65 -28.25 -8.09
CA LYS A 2 -1.83 -27.30 -7.41
C LYS A 2 -2.64 -26.05 -7.07
N ALA A 3 -2.54 -25.58 -5.85
CA ALA A 3 -3.18 -24.32 -5.47
C ALA A 3 -2.60 -23.19 -6.33
N PRO A 4 -3.41 -22.18 -6.65
CA PRO A 4 -2.88 -21.04 -7.39
C PRO A 4 -1.73 -20.44 -6.62
N HIS A 5 -0.64 -20.19 -7.31
CA HIS A 5 0.50 -19.53 -6.71
C HIS A 5 0.21 -18.05 -6.61
N LEU A 6 0.20 -17.56 -5.41
CA LEU A 6 0.21 -16.12 -5.21
C LEU A 6 1.60 -15.63 -5.58
N ARG A 7 1.67 -14.56 -6.35
CA ARG A 7 2.92 -13.87 -6.56
C ARG A 7 3.42 -13.34 -5.23
N LYS A 8 4.74 -13.13 -5.12
CA LYS A 8 5.30 -12.55 -3.91
C LYS A 8 4.59 -11.27 -3.51
N GLY A 9 4.25 -10.42 -4.50
CA GLY A 9 3.52 -9.19 -4.23
C GLY A 9 2.14 -9.44 -3.66
N GLU A 10 1.42 -10.41 -4.21
CA GLU A 10 0.07 -10.73 -3.73
C GLU A 10 0.10 -11.27 -2.30
N ALA A 11 1.07 -12.13 -2.01
CA ALA A 11 1.23 -12.67 -0.66
C ALA A 11 1.59 -11.56 0.32
N ALA A 12 2.48 -10.66 -0.08
CA ALA A 12 2.88 -9.54 0.76
C ALA A 12 1.71 -8.59 1.01
N GLU A 13 0.90 -8.35 -0.02
CA GLU A 13 -0.28 -7.48 0.13
C GLU A 13 -1.30 -8.06 1.09
N ALA A 14 -1.54 -9.37 1.01
CA ALA A 14 -2.46 -10.05 1.91
C ALA A 14 -1.96 -9.96 3.36
N LEU A 15 -0.67 -10.15 3.55
CA LEU A 15 -0.06 -10.06 4.87
C LEU A 15 -0.11 -8.63 5.41
N ALA A 16 0.19 -7.65 4.57
CA ALA A 16 0.13 -6.24 4.94
C ALA A 16 -1.29 -5.86 5.36
N ARG A 17 -2.28 -6.31 4.59
CA ARG A 17 -3.68 -6.03 4.90
C ARG A 17 -4.06 -6.56 6.29
N ARG A 18 -3.74 -7.83 6.56
CA ARG A 18 -4.05 -8.43 7.86
C ARG A 18 -3.32 -7.73 8.99
N TRP A 19 -2.06 -7.38 8.75
CA TRP A 19 -1.27 -6.68 9.75
C TRP A 19 -1.87 -5.32 10.08
N LEU A 20 -2.25 -4.55 9.05
CA LEU A 20 -2.86 -3.23 9.25
C LEU A 20 -4.22 -3.34 9.94
N GLN A 21 -5.00 -4.35 9.61
CA GLN A 21 -6.27 -4.59 10.30
C GLN A 21 -6.04 -4.85 11.78
N ALA A 22 -5.00 -5.59 12.11
CA ALA A 22 -4.63 -5.83 13.50
C ALA A 22 -4.21 -4.54 14.21
N GLN A 23 -3.74 -3.54 13.47
CA GLN A 23 -3.41 -2.22 14.03
C GLN A 23 -4.62 -1.31 14.13
N GLY A 24 -5.78 -1.76 13.70
CA GLY A 24 -7.01 -1.00 13.84
C GLY A 24 -7.51 -0.32 12.56
N LEU A 25 -6.84 -0.51 11.44
CA LEU A 25 -7.32 0.04 10.18
C LEU A 25 -8.39 -0.86 9.57
N THR A 26 -9.31 -0.25 8.85
CA THR A 26 -10.36 -0.99 8.15
C THR A 26 -9.98 -1.14 6.68
N PHE A 27 -10.27 -2.29 6.12
CA PHE A 27 -9.97 -2.57 4.71
C PHE A 27 -11.06 -2.01 3.82
N ASN A 28 -10.66 -1.28 2.78
CA ASN A 28 -11.59 -0.79 1.77
C ASN A 28 -11.45 -1.53 0.45
N GLU A 29 -10.24 -1.55 -0.11
CA GLU A 29 -10.06 -2.11 -1.44
C GLU A 29 -8.61 -2.57 -1.63
N GLN A 30 -8.42 -3.58 -2.48
CA GLN A 30 -7.10 -4.10 -2.82
C GLN A 30 -6.90 -4.01 -4.32
N ASN A 31 -5.67 -3.69 -4.72
CA ASN A 31 -5.28 -3.63 -6.13
C ASN A 31 -6.17 -2.71 -6.96
N TYR A 32 -6.36 -1.51 -6.46
CA TYR A 32 -7.08 -0.50 -7.24
C TYR A 32 -6.21 -0.08 -8.43
N ARG A 33 -6.78 -0.16 -9.63
CA ARG A 33 -6.06 0.13 -10.87
C ARG A 33 -6.79 1.16 -11.69
N CYS A 34 -6.01 2.02 -12.34
CA CYS A 34 -6.51 2.95 -13.32
C CYS A 34 -5.42 3.17 -14.37
N LYS A 35 -5.71 3.99 -15.38
CA LYS A 35 -4.76 4.26 -16.46
C LYS A 35 -3.42 4.79 -15.96
N SER A 36 -3.46 5.60 -14.91
CA SER A 36 -2.28 6.31 -14.42
C SER A 36 -1.43 5.51 -13.47
N GLY A 37 -1.93 4.38 -12.95
CA GLY A 37 -1.19 3.58 -11.99
C GLY A 37 -2.09 2.71 -11.15
N GLU A 38 -1.52 2.16 -10.06
CA GLU A 38 -2.29 1.31 -9.17
C GLU A 38 -1.91 1.59 -7.72
N ILE A 39 -2.82 1.22 -6.82
CA ILE A 39 -2.62 1.31 -5.37
C ILE A 39 -2.81 -0.09 -4.81
N ASP A 40 -1.83 -0.56 -4.06
CA ASP A 40 -1.86 -1.93 -3.54
C ASP A 40 -2.99 -2.15 -2.57
N LEU A 41 -3.16 -1.24 -1.60
CA LEU A 41 -4.24 -1.32 -0.63
C LEU A 41 -4.83 0.06 -0.38
N VAL A 42 -6.14 0.11 -0.20
CA VAL A 42 -6.83 1.28 0.31
C VAL A 42 -7.45 0.90 1.64
N MET A 43 -7.00 1.56 2.69
CA MET A 43 -7.45 1.30 4.05
C MET A 43 -8.11 2.55 4.62
N GLN A 44 -8.66 2.41 5.81
CA GLN A 44 -9.32 3.51 6.51
C GLN A 44 -8.81 3.53 7.94
N ASP A 45 -8.31 4.68 8.36
CA ASP A 45 -7.87 4.91 9.74
C ASP A 45 -8.76 5.99 10.33
N GLY A 46 -9.80 5.57 11.04
CA GLY A 46 -10.82 6.52 11.45
C GLY A 46 -11.47 7.17 10.24
N GLU A 47 -11.38 8.49 10.15
CA GLU A 47 -11.93 9.23 9.01
C GLU A 47 -10.90 9.48 7.91
N THR A 48 -9.66 9.01 8.09
CA THR A 48 -8.59 9.23 7.13
C THR A 48 -8.48 8.04 6.19
N LEU A 49 -8.50 8.32 4.89
CA LEU A 49 -8.24 7.33 3.86
C LEU A 49 -6.73 7.11 3.78
N VAL A 50 -6.31 5.86 3.74
CA VAL A 50 -4.89 5.52 3.73
C VAL A 50 -4.60 4.73 2.46
N PHE A 51 -3.81 5.32 1.57
CA PHE A 51 -3.32 4.64 0.38
C PHE A 51 -2.00 3.98 0.73
N VAL A 52 -1.92 2.67 0.53
CA VAL A 52 -0.78 1.89 1.00
C VAL A 52 -0.02 1.28 -0.16
N GLU A 53 1.27 1.52 -0.20
CA GLU A 53 2.18 0.84 -1.11
C GLU A 53 2.89 -0.25 -0.33
N VAL A 54 2.84 -1.48 -0.84
CA VAL A 54 3.44 -2.64 -0.18
C VAL A 54 4.73 -3.01 -0.91
N ARG A 55 5.81 -3.15 -0.15
CA ARG A 55 7.12 -3.53 -0.67
C ARG A 55 7.60 -4.80 -0.02
N TYR A 56 7.79 -5.83 -0.82
CA TYR A 56 8.39 -7.06 -0.36
C TYR A 56 9.90 -7.03 -0.59
N ARG A 57 10.65 -7.43 0.42
CA ARG A 57 12.11 -7.49 0.34
C ARG A 57 12.57 -8.91 0.54
N SER A 58 13.23 -9.47 -0.46
CA SER A 58 13.67 -10.87 -0.42
C SER A 58 14.90 -11.07 0.44
N ARG A 59 15.61 -10.00 0.77
CA ARG A 59 16.81 -10.07 1.61
C ARG A 59 16.96 -8.76 2.36
N ARG A 60 17.87 -8.80 3.35
CA ARG A 60 18.18 -7.59 4.10
C ARG A 60 18.82 -6.58 3.16
N GLU A 61 18.24 -5.41 3.11
CA GLU A 61 18.71 -4.34 2.26
C GLU A 61 19.03 -3.12 3.12
N PHE A 62 19.90 -2.27 2.58
CA PHE A 62 20.20 -1.01 3.22
C PHE A 62 19.06 -0.03 2.94
N GLY A 63 18.78 0.83 3.92
CA GLY A 63 17.74 1.82 3.81
C GLY A 63 16.37 1.25 4.14
N SER A 64 15.37 2.11 4.15
CA SER A 64 14.00 1.74 4.47
C SER A 64 13.21 1.45 3.20
N ALA A 65 11.99 0.94 3.36
CA ALA A 65 11.10 0.65 2.24
C ALA A 65 10.84 1.90 1.39
N ILE A 66 10.85 3.08 1.99
CA ILE A 66 10.61 4.32 1.26
C ILE A 66 11.69 4.58 0.21
N ASP A 67 12.93 4.16 0.48
CA ASP A 67 14.05 4.39 -0.44
C ASP A 67 13.89 3.61 -1.75
N SER A 68 13.02 2.61 -1.77
CA SER A 68 12.77 1.83 -2.97
C SER A 68 11.76 2.46 -3.92
N ILE A 69 11.15 3.59 -3.53
CA ILE A 69 10.09 4.21 -4.32
C ILE A 69 10.65 5.43 -5.04
N THR A 70 10.77 5.30 -6.35
CA THR A 70 11.31 6.37 -7.19
C THR A 70 10.32 7.54 -7.30
N PRO A 71 10.81 8.74 -7.68
CA PRO A 71 9.90 9.86 -7.95
C PRO A 71 8.84 9.53 -9.00
N ALA A 72 9.20 8.78 -10.03
CA ALA A 72 8.23 8.36 -11.06
C ALA A 72 7.12 7.50 -10.45
N LYS A 73 7.48 6.56 -9.56
CA LYS A 73 6.51 5.72 -8.88
C LYS A 73 5.61 6.56 -7.98
N GLN A 74 6.18 7.53 -7.29
CA GLN A 74 5.39 8.42 -6.44
C GLN A 74 4.35 9.18 -7.24
N GLN A 75 4.72 9.66 -8.42
CA GLN A 75 3.77 10.36 -9.31
C GLN A 75 2.62 9.44 -9.72
N LYS A 76 2.93 8.20 -10.06
CA LYS A 76 1.89 7.23 -10.42
C LYS A 76 0.94 6.97 -9.27
N LEU A 77 1.48 6.86 -8.04
CA LEU A 77 0.65 6.67 -6.85
C LEU A 77 -0.26 7.86 -6.61
N LEU A 78 0.28 9.08 -6.76
CA LEU A 78 -0.52 10.29 -6.58
C LEU A 78 -1.65 10.37 -7.61
N HIS A 79 -1.36 10.05 -8.88
CA HIS A 79 -2.38 10.07 -9.92
C HIS A 79 -3.46 9.01 -9.66
N ALA A 80 -3.07 7.82 -9.24
CA ALA A 80 -4.03 6.77 -8.93
C ALA A 80 -4.92 7.16 -7.75
N ALA A 81 -4.33 7.80 -6.74
CA ALA A 81 -5.10 8.28 -5.59
C ALA A 81 -6.10 9.36 -6.00
N GLN A 82 -5.68 10.29 -6.85
CA GLN A 82 -6.57 11.33 -7.35
C GLN A 82 -7.74 10.71 -8.11
N HIS A 83 -7.46 9.69 -8.91
CA HIS A 83 -8.50 8.98 -9.64
C HIS A 83 -9.49 8.29 -8.66
N TYR A 84 -8.95 7.64 -7.64
CA TYR A 84 -9.79 7.01 -6.62
C TYR A 84 -10.67 8.03 -5.92
N LEU A 85 -10.12 9.20 -5.60
CA LEU A 85 -10.82 10.23 -4.84
C LEU A 85 -11.96 10.88 -5.62
N GLN A 86 -12.00 10.71 -6.93
CA GLN A 86 -13.08 11.25 -7.76
C GLN A 86 -14.44 10.67 -7.41
N ARG A 87 -14.49 9.52 -6.74
CA ARG A 87 -15.75 8.90 -6.31
C ARG A 87 -16.42 9.65 -5.17
N PHE A 88 -15.69 10.54 -4.51
CA PHE A 88 -16.20 11.26 -3.35
C PHE A 88 -16.70 12.63 -3.75
N ARG A 89 -17.84 13.01 -3.19
CA ARG A 89 -18.38 14.35 -3.38
C ARG A 89 -17.52 15.39 -2.67
N HIS A 90 -17.06 15.05 -1.46
CA HIS A 90 -16.14 15.86 -0.69
C HIS A 90 -14.92 15.02 -0.41
N THR A 91 -13.76 15.53 -0.76
CA THR A 91 -12.52 14.78 -0.60
C THR A 91 -12.22 14.55 0.87
N PRO A 92 -12.12 13.30 1.31
CA PRO A 92 -11.76 13.02 2.71
C PRO A 92 -10.30 13.33 2.97
N ALA A 93 -9.96 13.43 4.24
CA ALA A 93 -8.54 13.45 4.63
C ALA A 93 -7.90 12.16 4.15
N CYS A 94 -6.69 12.24 3.65
CA CYS A 94 -5.99 11.06 3.19
C CYS A 94 -4.48 11.18 3.40
N ARG A 95 -3.81 10.04 3.40
CA ARG A 95 -2.37 9.98 3.50
C ARG A 95 -1.85 8.76 2.73
N PHE A 96 -0.55 8.76 2.46
CA PHE A 96 0.13 7.64 1.82
C PHE A 96 1.05 6.96 2.81
N ASP A 97 0.86 5.66 3.00
CA ASP A 97 1.71 4.85 3.87
C ASP A 97 2.46 3.82 3.04
N ILE A 98 3.59 3.39 3.56
CA ILE A 98 4.38 2.32 2.94
C ILE A 98 4.53 1.21 3.94
N ILE A 99 4.29 -0.01 3.49
CA ILE A 99 4.53 -1.23 4.26
C ILE A 99 5.66 -2.00 3.60
N GLY A 100 6.74 -2.20 4.34
CA GLY A 100 7.82 -3.08 3.92
C GLY A 100 7.72 -4.39 4.65
N ILE A 101 7.86 -5.50 3.92
CA ILE A 101 7.78 -6.85 4.50
C ILE A 101 9.01 -7.61 4.03
N ASP A 102 9.74 -8.22 4.96
CA ASP A 102 10.92 -9.01 4.63
C ASP A 102 10.59 -10.51 4.62
N ARG A 103 11.61 -11.32 4.34
CA ARG A 103 11.48 -12.78 4.24
C ARG A 103 10.99 -13.42 5.53
N GLU A 104 11.27 -12.81 6.65
CA GLU A 104 10.87 -13.32 7.96
C GLU A 104 9.55 -12.73 8.43
N HIS A 105 8.83 -12.09 7.51
CA HIS A 105 7.53 -11.47 7.75
C HIS A 105 7.58 -10.33 8.77
N ARG A 106 8.75 -9.70 8.90
CA ARG A 106 8.85 -8.49 9.71
C ARG A 106 8.30 -7.33 8.91
N VAL A 107 7.56 -6.47 9.59
CA VAL A 107 6.84 -5.37 8.96
C VAL A 107 7.45 -4.05 9.38
N GLN A 108 7.72 -3.20 8.38
CA GLN A 108 8.08 -1.82 8.60
C GLN A 108 6.92 -0.97 8.08
N TRP A 109 6.36 -0.16 8.95
CA TRP A 109 5.23 0.71 8.59
C TRP A 109 5.69 2.16 8.63
N ILE A 110 5.67 2.81 7.48
CA ILE A 110 6.05 4.21 7.34
C ILE A 110 4.79 5.00 7.05
N ARG A 111 4.32 5.76 8.02
CA ARG A 111 3.11 6.56 7.89
C ARG A 111 3.42 7.87 7.18
N ASN A 112 2.46 8.33 6.39
CA ASN A 112 2.53 9.63 5.72
C ASN A 112 3.85 9.80 4.98
N ALA A 113 4.22 8.77 4.23
CA ALA A 113 5.54 8.65 3.61
C ALA A 113 5.70 9.53 2.38
N ILE A 114 4.60 9.90 1.73
CA ILE A 114 4.60 10.72 0.52
C ILE A 114 3.75 11.94 0.79
N GLN A 115 4.36 13.11 0.64
CA GLN A 115 3.67 14.37 0.94
C GLN A 115 3.58 15.28 -0.26
#